data_c647455aa414f428c3cf8edc50b80628
#
_entry.id   c647455aa414f428c3cf8edc50b80628
#
_cell.length_a   1.000
_cell.length_b   1.000
_cell.length_c   1.000
_cell.angle_alpha   90.00
_cell.angle_beta   90.00
_cell.angle_gamma   90.00
#
_symmetry.space_group_name_H-M   'P 1'
#
loop_
_entity.id
_entity.type
_entity.pdbx_description
1 polymer ?
#
loop_
_entity_poly.entity_id
_entity_poly.type
_entity_poly.pdbx_seq_one_letter_code
_entity_poly.pdbx_strand_id
1 'polypeptide(L)'
;PKKLFQFVSTAPPFHPNCRGCTCPYFDDEFDSVGERAARGEDGKTYYVPADTTYEEWKRSFVDGDTEARDRLGLITNNNKADPKYYDFKGKDLKTVEQEISQNDYETAVIFEDGKAISCQLGNEDTIKFTKHQLKLMKGNDVTHNHPLSTPPSPEDLYLLVDHKVRSFRTCGKNGAYVLEYNENIQQLPTSDKFSDDYNRLLYQLKPKIIEQYYNGHNEQEVLVKLGEEIWNELYKLYGVKPRFERR
;
A
#
# COMPACT_ATOMS: atom_id res chain seq x y z
N PRO A 1 42.06 2.97 -20.47
CA PRO A 1 42.10 2.08 -21.63
C PRO A 1 40.90 1.17 -21.54
N LYS A 2 39.92 1.39 -22.42
CA LYS A 2 38.75 0.53 -22.57
C LYS A 2 39.25 -0.87 -22.90
N LYS A 3 39.01 -1.84 -22.01
CA LYS A 3 39.27 -3.24 -22.32
C LYS A 3 38.34 -3.62 -23.49
N LEU A 4 38.95 -3.93 -24.62
CA LEU A 4 38.24 -4.50 -25.75
C LEU A 4 37.57 -5.80 -25.29
N PHE A 5 36.30 -5.97 -25.64
CA PHE A 5 35.58 -7.21 -25.47
C PHE A 5 36.36 -8.37 -26.12
N GLN A 6 36.78 -9.33 -25.31
CA GLN A 6 37.21 -10.61 -25.85
C GLN A 6 36.00 -11.45 -26.14
N PHE A 7 35.67 -11.60 -27.41
CA PHE A 7 34.44 -12.17 -27.94
C PHE A 7 34.07 -13.58 -27.40
N VAL A 8 35.02 -14.30 -26.82
CA VAL A 8 34.86 -15.69 -26.40
C VAL A 8 34.63 -15.82 -24.87
N SER A 9 34.87 -14.78 -24.08
CA SER A 9 34.85 -14.88 -22.63
C SER A 9 34.01 -13.79 -21.91
N THR A 10 33.56 -12.77 -22.63
CA THR A 10 32.94 -11.59 -22.01
C THR A 10 31.54 -11.23 -22.59
N ALA A 11 31.12 -11.88 -23.65
CA ALA A 11 29.77 -11.70 -24.23
C ALA A 11 29.23 -12.99 -24.83
N PRO A 12 27.90 -13.18 -24.83
CA PRO A 12 27.27 -14.30 -25.52
C PRO A 12 27.56 -14.32 -27.05
N PRO A 13 27.54 -15.50 -27.67
CA PRO A 13 27.23 -16.83 -27.12
C PRO A 13 28.42 -17.48 -26.40
N PHE A 14 28.23 -17.97 -25.17
CA PHE A 14 29.28 -18.64 -24.40
C PHE A 14 29.45 -20.11 -24.75
N HIS A 15 28.46 -20.71 -25.39
CA HIS A 15 28.44 -22.13 -25.83
C HIS A 15 27.40 -22.34 -26.94
N PRO A 16 27.43 -23.46 -27.66
CA PRO A 16 26.37 -23.83 -28.58
C PRO A 16 25.00 -23.82 -27.87
N ASN A 17 24.00 -23.24 -28.52
CA ASN A 17 22.66 -23.02 -27.96
C ASN A 17 22.58 -21.99 -26.80
N CYS A 18 23.56 -21.14 -26.64
CA CYS A 18 23.50 -20.04 -25.69
C CYS A 18 22.30 -19.13 -25.99
N ARG A 19 21.43 -18.90 -25.00
CA ARG A 19 20.30 -17.96 -25.04
C ARG A 19 20.63 -16.63 -24.34
N GLY A 20 21.86 -16.47 -23.90
CA GLY A 20 22.31 -15.22 -23.30
C GLY A 20 22.35 -14.10 -24.33
N CYS A 21 22.02 -12.89 -23.90
CA CYS A 21 22.19 -11.66 -24.66
C CYS A 21 22.90 -10.62 -23.79
N THR A 22 23.54 -9.65 -24.41
CA THR A 22 24.01 -8.46 -23.73
C THR A 22 22.92 -7.40 -23.74
N CYS A 23 22.72 -6.71 -22.61
CA CYS A 23 21.91 -5.52 -22.54
C CYS A 23 22.77 -4.34 -22.07
N PRO A 24 22.40 -3.10 -22.40
CA PRO A 24 23.04 -1.94 -21.82
C PRO A 24 22.95 -1.99 -20.30
N TYR A 25 24.06 -1.74 -19.61
CA TYR A 25 24.08 -1.49 -18.18
C TYR A 25 23.93 0.01 -17.98
N PHE A 26 22.94 0.39 -17.20
CA PHE A 26 22.74 1.77 -16.76
C PHE A 26 23.15 1.84 -15.29
N ASP A 27 23.91 2.85 -14.92
CA ASP A 27 24.24 3.11 -13.51
C ASP A 27 22.99 3.38 -12.68
N ASP A 28 23.10 3.21 -11.37
CA ASP A 28 22.03 3.12 -10.36
C ASP A 28 20.94 4.23 -10.39
N GLU A 29 21.11 5.29 -11.17
CA GLU A 29 20.07 6.30 -11.39
C GLU A 29 18.83 5.77 -12.14
N PHE A 30 18.97 4.63 -12.84
CA PHE A 30 17.86 3.91 -13.49
C PHE A 30 17.47 2.64 -12.75
N ASP A 31 18.06 2.40 -11.57
CA ASP A 31 17.78 1.21 -10.80
C ASP A 31 16.32 1.18 -10.35
N SER A 32 15.62 0.25 -10.95
CA SER A 32 14.53 -0.50 -10.37
C SER A 32 13.40 0.31 -9.74
N VAL A 33 13.09 1.47 -10.32
CA VAL A 33 11.87 2.20 -9.96
C VAL A 33 10.74 1.70 -10.85
N GLY A 34 9.91 0.81 -10.33
CA GLY A 34 8.75 0.30 -11.05
C GLY A 34 8.55 -1.20 -10.89
N GLU A 35 7.65 -1.72 -11.69
CA GLU A 35 7.35 -3.13 -11.78
C GLU A 35 7.83 -3.66 -13.12
N ARG A 36 8.23 -4.92 -13.15
CA ARG A 36 8.51 -5.65 -14.38
C ARG A 36 7.58 -6.83 -14.52
N ALA A 37 7.27 -7.18 -15.75
CA ALA A 37 6.50 -8.38 -16.05
C ALA A 37 7.33 -9.62 -15.75
N ALA A 38 6.77 -10.53 -14.94
CA ALA A 38 7.29 -11.85 -14.66
C ALA A 38 6.26 -12.90 -15.07
N ARG A 39 6.70 -14.06 -15.53
CA ARG A 39 5.81 -15.15 -15.89
C ARG A 39 5.78 -16.17 -14.76
N GLY A 40 4.59 -16.49 -14.26
CA GLY A 40 4.40 -17.56 -13.30
C GLY A 40 4.48 -18.95 -13.96
N GLU A 41 4.55 -19.98 -13.13
CA GLU A 41 4.58 -21.38 -13.57
C GLU A 41 3.26 -21.77 -14.28
N ASP A 42 2.16 -21.12 -13.90
CA ASP A 42 0.84 -21.25 -14.53
C ASP A 42 0.74 -20.59 -15.92
N GLY A 43 1.84 -19.99 -16.40
CA GLY A 43 1.91 -19.29 -17.68
C GLY A 43 1.31 -17.91 -17.70
N LYS A 44 0.75 -17.40 -16.59
CA LYS A 44 0.22 -16.05 -16.50
C LYS A 44 1.35 -15.04 -16.30
N THR A 45 1.07 -13.80 -16.67
CA THR A 45 1.98 -12.67 -16.44
C THR A 45 1.61 -12.00 -15.12
N TYR A 46 2.61 -11.81 -14.28
CA TYR A 46 2.54 -11.09 -13.01
C TYR A 46 3.43 -9.86 -13.09
N TYR A 47 3.12 -8.85 -12.30
CA TYR A 47 4.00 -7.70 -12.15
C TYR A 47 4.69 -7.80 -10.78
N VAL A 48 5.99 -7.74 -10.80
CA VAL A 48 6.85 -7.83 -9.61
C VAL A 48 7.75 -6.60 -9.54
N PRO A 49 8.24 -6.21 -8.34
CA PRO A 49 9.21 -5.13 -8.21
C PRO A 49 10.36 -5.30 -9.21
N ALA A 50 10.78 -4.20 -9.84
CA ALA A 50 11.79 -4.25 -10.90
C ALA A 50 13.15 -4.80 -10.41
N ASP A 51 13.45 -4.65 -9.11
CA ASP A 51 14.62 -5.18 -8.42
C ASP A 51 14.53 -6.65 -8.01
N THR A 52 13.40 -7.31 -8.28
CA THR A 52 13.23 -8.73 -7.97
C THR A 52 14.31 -9.56 -8.63
N THR A 53 15.08 -10.28 -7.84
CA THR A 53 16.09 -11.21 -8.34
C THR A 53 15.48 -12.48 -8.92
N TYR A 54 16.23 -13.21 -9.74
CA TYR A 54 15.80 -14.51 -10.24
C TYR A 54 15.56 -15.52 -9.09
N GLU A 55 16.36 -15.45 -8.04
CA GLU A 55 16.22 -16.33 -6.88
C GLU A 55 14.95 -16.03 -6.08
N GLU A 56 14.61 -14.79 -5.88
CA GLU A 56 13.36 -14.39 -5.25
C GLU A 56 12.15 -14.78 -6.10
N TRP A 57 12.23 -14.54 -7.42
CA TRP A 57 11.21 -14.99 -8.35
C TRP A 57 11.03 -16.53 -8.28
N LYS A 58 12.13 -17.29 -8.34
CA LYS A 58 12.09 -18.76 -8.28
C LYS A 58 11.48 -19.25 -6.98
N ARG A 59 11.94 -18.72 -5.84
CA ARG A 59 11.39 -19.07 -4.53
C ARG A 59 9.87 -18.80 -4.47
N SER A 60 9.44 -17.67 -5.01
CA SER A 60 8.04 -17.26 -4.98
C SER A 60 7.13 -18.06 -5.90
N PHE A 61 7.54 -18.26 -7.15
CA PHE A 61 6.68 -18.84 -8.20
C PHE A 61 6.88 -20.33 -8.41
N VAL A 62 8.08 -20.86 -8.17
CA VAL A 62 8.42 -22.26 -8.41
C VAL A 62 8.47 -23.07 -7.10
N ASP A 63 9.19 -22.56 -6.10
CA ASP A 63 9.39 -23.29 -4.85
C ASP A 63 8.22 -23.09 -3.85
N GLY A 64 7.28 -22.19 -4.14
CA GLY A 64 6.09 -21.96 -3.32
C GLY A 64 6.37 -21.31 -1.97
N ASP A 65 7.53 -20.63 -1.81
CA ASP A 65 7.95 -19.97 -0.59
C ASP A 65 7.03 -18.80 -0.27
N THR A 66 6.23 -18.94 0.79
CA THR A 66 5.23 -17.96 1.21
C THR A 66 5.86 -16.64 1.65
N GLU A 67 7.03 -16.67 2.29
CA GLU A 67 7.75 -15.49 2.72
C GLU A 67 8.33 -14.69 1.53
N ALA A 68 8.82 -15.40 0.51
CA ALA A 68 9.27 -14.77 -0.72
C ALA A 68 8.08 -14.20 -1.53
N ARG A 69 6.94 -14.88 -1.55
CA ARG A 69 5.69 -14.39 -2.16
C ARG A 69 5.17 -13.13 -1.47
N ASP A 70 5.22 -13.08 -0.15
CA ASP A 70 4.85 -11.91 0.65
C ASP A 70 5.74 -10.70 0.33
N ARG A 71 7.06 -10.91 0.24
CA ARG A 71 8.00 -9.84 -0.14
C ARG A 71 7.78 -9.27 -1.53
N LEU A 72 7.28 -10.08 -2.46
CA LEU A 72 6.94 -9.65 -3.82
C LEU A 72 5.53 -9.03 -3.93
N GLY A 73 4.78 -8.95 -2.83
CA GLY A 73 3.38 -8.53 -2.85
C GLY A 73 2.45 -9.56 -3.49
N LEU A 74 2.90 -10.80 -3.65
CA LEU A 74 2.14 -11.92 -4.20
C LEU A 74 1.49 -12.72 -3.09
N ILE A 75 0.77 -12.07 -2.17
CA ILE A 75 0.15 -12.73 -1.03
C ILE A 75 -0.94 -13.66 -1.53
N THR A 76 -0.69 -14.94 -1.41
CA THR A 76 -1.74 -15.95 -1.44
C THR A 76 -2.12 -16.27 -0.02
N ASN A 77 -3.22 -15.73 0.48
CA ASN A 77 -3.90 -16.32 1.61
C ASN A 77 -4.37 -17.71 1.20
N ASN A 78 -3.80 -18.76 1.80
CA ASN A 78 -4.00 -20.18 1.51
C ASN A 78 -5.42 -20.71 1.76
N ASN A 79 -6.46 -19.89 1.64
CA ASN A 79 -7.86 -20.33 1.71
C ASN A 79 -8.86 -19.49 0.92
N LYS A 80 -8.43 -18.56 0.08
CA LYS A 80 -9.35 -17.82 -0.79
C LYS A 80 -8.85 -17.85 -2.23
N ALA A 81 -9.81 -18.04 -3.12
CA ALA A 81 -9.63 -18.06 -4.58
C ALA A 81 -8.62 -17.02 -5.06
N ASP A 82 -7.88 -17.39 -6.13
CA ASP A 82 -6.90 -16.59 -6.86
C ASP A 82 -6.94 -15.10 -6.49
N PRO A 83 -5.80 -14.46 -6.12
CA PRO A 83 -5.81 -13.03 -5.95
C PRO A 83 -6.42 -12.46 -7.21
N LYS A 84 -7.64 -11.93 -7.10
CA LYS A 84 -8.24 -11.20 -8.22
C LYS A 84 -7.20 -10.16 -8.58
N TYR A 85 -6.59 -10.30 -9.74
CA TYR A 85 -5.81 -9.23 -10.34
C TYR A 85 -6.80 -8.08 -10.52
N TYR A 86 -6.78 -7.16 -9.58
CA TYR A 86 -7.62 -5.99 -9.65
C TYR A 86 -7.03 -5.07 -10.70
N ASP A 87 -7.50 -5.21 -11.92
CA ASP A 87 -7.27 -4.19 -12.93
C ASP A 87 -8.15 -2.98 -12.61
N PHE A 88 -7.66 -2.13 -11.74
CA PHE A 88 -8.30 -0.85 -11.45
C PHE A 88 -7.91 0.24 -12.45
N LYS A 89 -6.97 -0.01 -13.34
CA LYS A 89 -6.44 1.00 -14.25
C LYS A 89 -7.56 1.72 -15.00
N GLY A 90 -7.62 3.04 -14.83
CA GLY A 90 -8.62 3.90 -15.46
C GLY A 90 -10.00 3.91 -14.80
N LYS A 91 -10.26 3.09 -13.76
CA LYS A 91 -11.50 3.18 -12.99
C LYS A 91 -11.54 4.46 -12.16
N ASP A 92 -12.75 4.92 -11.86
CA ASP A 92 -12.98 6.06 -10.98
C ASP A 92 -12.94 5.65 -9.50
N LEU A 93 -12.77 6.66 -8.63
CA LEU A 93 -12.63 6.49 -7.19
C LEU A 93 -13.81 5.74 -6.56
N LYS A 94 -15.04 6.10 -6.92
CA LYS A 94 -16.26 5.50 -6.34
C LYS A 94 -16.35 4.01 -6.65
N THR A 95 -16.09 3.64 -7.89
CA THR A 95 -16.07 2.24 -8.34
C THR A 95 -15.01 1.45 -7.57
N VAL A 96 -13.81 1.98 -7.47
CA VAL A 96 -12.70 1.32 -6.76
C VAL A 96 -13.03 1.15 -5.28
N GLU A 97 -13.48 2.20 -4.59
CA GLU A 97 -13.82 2.10 -3.18
C GLU A 97 -14.95 1.11 -2.89
N GLN A 98 -15.93 0.98 -3.80
CA GLN A 98 -16.98 -0.03 -3.69
C GLN A 98 -16.43 -1.45 -3.77
N GLU A 99 -15.45 -1.67 -4.64
CA GLU A 99 -14.82 -2.99 -4.81
C GLU A 99 -13.91 -3.33 -3.63
N ILE A 100 -12.95 -2.44 -3.28
CA ILE A 100 -11.97 -2.75 -2.23
C ILE A 100 -12.56 -2.78 -0.82
N SER A 101 -13.63 -2.05 -0.55
CA SER A 101 -14.29 -2.05 0.78
C SER A 101 -14.87 -3.40 1.20
N GLN A 102 -14.95 -4.37 0.29
CA GLN A 102 -15.41 -5.73 0.55
C GLN A 102 -14.25 -6.70 0.85
N ASN A 103 -13.00 -6.24 0.72
CA ASN A 103 -11.84 -7.10 0.95
C ASN A 103 -11.60 -7.28 2.45
N ASP A 104 -11.17 -8.48 2.83
CA ASP A 104 -10.72 -8.81 4.19
C ASP A 104 -9.23 -8.47 4.41
N TYR A 105 -8.56 -7.92 3.40
CA TYR A 105 -7.18 -7.45 3.40
C TYR A 105 -7.12 -6.04 2.82
N GLU A 106 -6.08 -5.32 3.18
CA GLU A 106 -5.90 -3.95 2.71
C GLU A 106 -5.50 -3.90 1.24
N THR A 107 -6.07 -2.98 0.52
CA THR A 107 -5.79 -2.69 -0.89
C THR A 107 -5.73 -1.20 -1.07
N ALA A 108 -4.59 -0.67 -1.51
CA ALA A 108 -4.44 0.74 -1.81
C ALA A 108 -4.44 0.99 -3.31
N VAL A 109 -5.02 2.11 -3.72
CA VAL A 109 -5.06 2.55 -5.11
C VAL A 109 -4.72 4.03 -5.19
N ILE A 110 -3.82 4.38 -6.12
CA ILE A 110 -3.39 5.74 -6.38
C ILE A 110 -4.12 6.26 -7.62
N PHE A 111 -4.60 7.51 -7.54
CA PHE A 111 -5.38 8.16 -8.60
C PHE A 111 -4.69 9.42 -9.08
N GLU A 112 -4.58 9.56 -10.38
CA GLU A 112 -4.21 10.79 -11.08
C GLU A 112 -5.40 11.26 -11.89
N ASP A 113 -5.78 12.54 -11.75
CA ASP A 113 -6.94 13.15 -12.42
C ASP A 113 -8.24 12.32 -12.30
N GLY A 114 -8.48 11.75 -11.12
CA GLY A 114 -9.66 10.95 -10.80
C GLY A 114 -9.69 9.55 -11.41
N LYS A 115 -8.58 9.09 -11.99
CA LYS A 115 -8.43 7.75 -12.57
C LYS A 115 -7.37 6.95 -11.85
N ALA A 116 -7.66 5.69 -11.55
CA ALA A 116 -6.71 4.77 -10.94
C ALA A 116 -5.51 4.51 -11.87
N ILE A 117 -4.29 4.70 -11.32
CA ILE A 117 -3.04 4.52 -12.04
C ILE A 117 -2.14 3.43 -11.46
N SER A 118 -2.29 3.11 -10.18
CA SER A 118 -1.51 2.08 -9.49
C SER A 118 -2.32 1.45 -8.39
N CYS A 119 -2.11 0.16 -8.14
CA CYS A 119 -2.72 -0.61 -7.07
C CYS A 119 -1.64 -1.36 -6.29
N GLN A 120 -1.78 -1.44 -4.97
CA GLN A 120 -0.95 -2.22 -4.08
C GLN A 120 -1.83 -3.06 -3.17
N LEU A 121 -1.55 -4.36 -3.11
CA LEU A 121 -2.17 -5.27 -2.15
C LEU A 121 -1.34 -5.32 -0.88
N GLY A 122 -2.01 -5.36 0.25
CA GLY A 122 -1.45 -5.58 1.57
C GLY A 122 -1.89 -6.89 2.19
N ASN A 123 -1.68 -7.01 3.48
CA ASN A 123 -2.28 -8.06 4.32
C ASN A 123 -3.53 -7.52 5.06
N GLU A 124 -3.88 -8.07 6.22
CA GLU A 124 -5.08 -7.67 6.97
C GLU A 124 -5.01 -6.25 7.55
N ASP A 125 -3.80 -5.72 7.76
CA ASP A 125 -3.58 -4.46 8.50
C ASP A 125 -2.39 -3.62 8.01
N THR A 126 -1.74 -4.00 6.91
CA THR A 126 -0.51 -3.33 6.48
C THR A 126 -0.33 -3.37 4.96
N ILE A 127 0.04 -2.24 4.37
CA ILE A 127 0.42 -2.11 2.96
C ILE A 127 1.87 -1.65 2.85
N LYS A 128 2.66 -2.37 2.05
CA LYS A 128 4.05 -1.97 1.74
C LYS A 128 4.12 -1.38 0.35
N PHE A 129 4.33 -0.08 0.27
CA PHE A 129 4.47 0.62 -0.99
C PHE A 129 5.88 0.54 -1.55
N THR A 130 5.99 0.38 -2.86
CA THR A 130 7.27 0.50 -3.57
C THR A 130 7.73 1.97 -3.61
N LYS A 131 9.04 2.20 -3.81
CA LYS A 131 9.57 3.56 -3.99
C LYS A 131 8.90 4.32 -5.14
N HIS A 132 8.49 3.61 -6.19
CA HIS A 132 7.77 4.19 -7.33
C HIS A 132 6.39 4.68 -6.90
N GLN A 133 5.61 3.84 -6.22
CA GLN A 133 4.28 4.20 -5.73
C GLN A 133 4.33 5.39 -4.77
N LEU A 134 5.30 5.43 -3.85
CA LEU A 134 5.51 6.58 -2.96
C LEU A 134 5.76 7.88 -3.73
N LYS A 135 6.49 7.84 -4.86
CA LYS A 135 6.66 9.01 -5.73
C LYS A 135 5.38 9.40 -6.47
N LEU A 136 4.59 8.40 -6.92
CA LEU A 136 3.30 8.63 -7.58
C LEU A 136 2.26 9.28 -6.65
N MET A 137 2.36 9.09 -5.35
CA MET A 137 1.42 9.69 -4.38
C MET A 137 1.45 11.21 -4.37
N LYS A 138 2.58 11.83 -4.70
CA LYS A 138 2.76 13.28 -4.60
C LYS A 138 1.75 14.05 -5.46
N GLY A 139 0.89 14.84 -4.81
CA GLY A 139 -0.14 15.65 -5.46
C GLY A 139 -1.33 14.84 -5.99
N ASN A 140 -1.34 13.55 -5.80
CA ASN A 140 -2.37 12.63 -6.22
C ASN A 140 -3.27 12.20 -5.07
N ASP A 141 -4.41 11.56 -5.37
CA ASP A 141 -5.28 10.97 -4.36
C ASP A 141 -4.90 9.51 -4.13
N VAL A 142 -5.01 9.08 -2.89
CA VAL A 142 -4.81 7.69 -2.50
C VAL A 142 -6.04 7.22 -1.73
N THR A 143 -6.56 6.05 -2.06
CA THR A 143 -7.53 5.35 -1.22
C THR A 143 -7.03 3.97 -0.86
N HIS A 144 -7.36 3.52 0.34
CA HIS A 144 -7.20 2.12 0.75
C HIS A 144 -8.37 1.72 1.63
N ASN A 145 -8.63 0.43 1.74
CA ASN A 145 -9.66 -0.05 2.64
C ASN A 145 -9.09 -0.47 3.98
N HIS A 146 -9.85 -0.17 5.03
CA HIS A 146 -9.69 -0.82 6.33
C HIS A 146 -10.77 -1.92 6.44
N PRO A 147 -10.42 -3.21 6.58
CA PRO A 147 -11.39 -4.29 6.68
C PRO A 147 -12.38 -4.10 7.83
N LEU A 148 -11.93 -3.51 8.93
CA LEU A 148 -12.76 -3.16 10.10
C LEU A 148 -13.46 -1.80 9.98
N SER A 149 -13.33 -1.10 8.85
CA SER A 149 -13.90 0.25 8.62
C SER A 149 -13.48 1.30 9.65
N THR A 150 -12.32 1.14 10.27
CA THR A 150 -11.76 2.08 11.25
C THR A 150 -11.29 3.37 10.60
N PRO A 151 -11.23 4.50 11.32
CA PRO A 151 -10.59 5.72 10.84
C PRO A 151 -9.10 5.53 10.53
N PRO A 152 -8.47 6.49 9.82
CA PRO A 152 -7.05 6.43 9.48
C PRO A 152 -6.16 6.23 10.71
N SER A 153 -5.07 5.53 10.52
CA SER A 153 -3.97 5.38 11.48
C SER A 153 -3.02 6.58 11.48
N PRO A 154 -2.12 6.73 12.45
CA PRO A 154 -1.03 7.69 12.38
C PRO A 154 -0.14 7.50 11.13
N GLU A 155 0.10 6.26 10.74
CA GLU A 155 0.88 5.88 9.56
C GLU A 155 0.24 6.42 8.28
N ASP A 156 -1.09 6.32 8.14
CA ASP A 156 -1.84 6.86 7.01
C ASP A 156 -1.70 8.39 6.92
N LEU A 157 -1.78 9.06 8.07
CA LEU A 157 -1.58 10.51 8.14
C LEU A 157 -0.16 10.88 7.68
N TYR A 158 0.87 10.14 8.12
CA TYR A 158 2.24 10.48 7.77
C TYR A 158 2.61 10.07 6.34
N LEU A 159 1.98 9.08 5.75
CA LEU A 159 2.04 8.87 4.30
C LEU A 159 1.55 10.11 3.54
N LEU A 160 0.43 10.70 3.97
CA LEU A 160 -0.08 11.94 3.38
C LEU A 160 0.90 13.10 3.56
N VAL A 161 1.48 13.27 4.77
CA VAL A 161 2.43 14.35 5.09
C VAL A 161 3.72 14.22 4.29
N ASP A 162 4.39 13.09 4.42
CA ASP A 162 5.75 12.86 3.91
C ASP A 162 5.79 12.84 2.38
N HIS A 163 4.73 12.32 1.76
CA HIS A 163 4.64 12.24 0.30
C HIS A 163 3.79 13.34 -0.32
N LYS A 164 3.27 14.30 0.47
CA LYS A 164 2.44 15.42 0.00
C LYS A 164 1.30 14.94 -0.88
N VAL A 165 0.61 13.91 -0.40
CA VAL A 165 -0.57 13.31 -1.04
C VAL A 165 -1.69 14.34 -1.02
N ARG A 166 -2.43 14.56 -2.12
CA ARG A 166 -3.52 15.54 -2.16
C ARG A 166 -4.64 15.17 -1.19
N SER A 167 -5.12 13.93 -1.26
CA SER A 167 -6.05 13.36 -0.29
C SER A 167 -5.72 11.89 -0.02
N PHE A 168 -5.81 11.51 1.24
CA PHE A 168 -5.64 10.13 1.68
C PHE A 168 -6.95 9.64 2.29
N ARG A 169 -7.47 8.53 1.76
CA ARG A 169 -8.81 8.05 2.06
C ARG A 169 -8.75 6.63 2.61
N THR A 170 -9.46 6.42 3.71
CA THR A 170 -9.61 5.11 4.33
C THR A 170 -11.04 4.66 4.16
N CYS A 171 -11.31 3.73 3.26
CA CYS A 171 -12.66 3.32 2.95
C CYS A 171 -13.07 2.05 3.69
N GLY A 172 -14.33 2.01 4.09
CA GLY A 172 -15.00 0.86 4.68
C GLY A 172 -16.38 0.64 4.07
N LYS A 173 -17.15 -0.29 4.61
CA LYS A 173 -18.46 -0.67 4.06
C LYS A 173 -19.47 0.48 4.00
N ASN A 174 -19.39 1.44 4.93
CA ASN A 174 -20.40 2.50 5.10
C ASN A 174 -19.96 3.85 4.51
N GLY A 175 -18.73 3.97 4.03
CA GLY A 175 -18.18 5.24 3.54
C GLY A 175 -16.67 5.29 3.63
N ALA A 176 -16.12 6.49 3.58
CA ALA A 176 -14.68 6.72 3.67
C ALA A 176 -14.35 7.89 4.60
N TYR A 177 -13.29 7.75 5.37
CA TYR A 177 -12.63 8.84 6.06
C TYR A 177 -11.62 9.50 5.13
N VAL A 178 -11.61 10.81 5.07
CA VAL A 178 -10.79 11.59 4.13
C VAL A 178 -9.92 12.57 4.90
N LEU A 179 -8.62 12.46 4.70
CA LEU A 179 -7.63 13.45 5.10
C LEU A 179 -7.18 14.21 3.84
N GLU A 180 -7.17 15.53 3.90
CA GLU A 180 -6.74 16.40 2.81
C GLU A 180 -5.50 17.18 3.22
N TYR A 181 -4.50 17.26 2.34
CA TYR A 181 -3.29 18.03 2.58
C TYR A 181 -3.59 19.54 2.61
N ASN A 182 -3.38 20.13 3.78
CA ASN A 182 -3.67 21.56 4.02
C ASN A 182 -2.64 22.19 4.97
N GLU A 183 -2.79 23.46 5.29
CA GLU A 183 -1.87 24.21 6.15
C GLU A 183 -1.76 23.63 7.57
N ASN A 184 -2.85 23.11 8.15
CA ASN A 184 -2.81 22.51 9.47
C ASN A 184 -1.97 21.22 9.47
N ILE A 185 -2.07 20.43 8.41
CA ILE A 185 -1.26 19.20 8.23
C ILE A 185 0.24 19.54 8.16
N GLN A 186 0.60 20.66 7.54
CA GLN A 186 2.00 21.10 7.45
C GLN A 186 2.59 21.53 8.82
N GLN A 187 1.76 21.79 9.81
CA GLN A 187 2.15 22.22 11.15
C GLN A 187 2.14 21.08 12.16
N LEU A 188 1.84 19.86 11.72
CA LEU A 188 1.86 18.70 12.61
C LEU A 188 3.25 18.47 13.21
N PRO A 189 3.31 17.92 14.44
CA PRO A 189 4.58 17.52 15.04
C PRO A 189 5.23 16.39 14.23
N THR A 190 6.38 15.91 14.67
CA THR A 190 7.01 14.69 14.11
C THR A 190 6.09 13.48 14.23
N SER A 191 6.27 12.49 13.37
CA SER A 191 5.52 11.23 13.39
C SER A 191 5.56 10.55 14.75
N ASP A 192 6.73 10.50 15.38
CA ASP A 192 6.90 9.88 16.69
C ASP A 192 6.05 10.58 17.76
N LYS A 193 6.11 11.92 17.80
CA LYS A 193 5.33 12.71 18.78
C LYS A 193 3.83 12.54 18.57
N PHE A 194 3.36 12.51 17.34
CA PHE A 194 1.95 12.31 17.03
C PHE A 194 1.50 10.89 17.41
N SER A 195 2.31 9.89 17.07
CA SER A 195 2.05 8.49 17.41
C SER A 195 2.02 8.27 18.93
N ASP A 196 2.90 8.93 19.69
CA ASP A 196 2.88 8.91 21.15
C ASP A 196 1.58 9.50 21.71
N ASP A 197 1.11 10.64 21.17
CA ASP A 197 -0.15 11.23 21.61
C ASP A 197 -1.36 10.36 21.21
N TYR A 198 -1.35 9.77 20.00
CA TYR A 198 -2.36 8.82 19.57
C TYR A 198 -2.43 7.60 20.50
N ASN A 199 -1.29 6.98 20.80
CA ASN A 199 -1.22 5.82 21.68
C ASN A 199 -1.62 6.15 23.11
N ARG A 200 -1.26 7.32 23.61
CA ARG A 200 -1.69 7.81 24.91
C ARG A 200 -3.22 7.96 24.98
N LEU A 201 -3.83 8.55 23.96
CA LEU A 201 -5.28 8.69 23.86
C LEU A 201 -5.97 7.32 23.71
N LEU A 202 -5.42 6.43 22.89
CA LEU A 202 -5.90 5.05 22.76
C LEU A 202 -5.96 4.37 24.15
N TYR A 203 -4.87 4.44 24.90
CA TYR A 203 -4.81 3.85 26.24
C TYR A 203 -5.82 4.46 27.22
N GLN A 204 -6.05 5.77 27.15
CA GLN A 204 -6.96 6.50 28.04
C GLN A 204 -8.44 6.28 27.69
N LEU A 205 -8.77 6.20 26.40
CA LEU A 205 -10.15 6.13 25.91
C LEU A 205 -10.68 4.70 25.80
N LYS A 206 -9.82 3.74 25.48
CA LYS A 206 -10.22 2.35 25.25
C LYS A 206 -11.06 1.75 26.38
N PRO A 207 -10.69 1.85 27.69
CA PRO A 207 -11.51 1.31 28.77
C PRO A 207 -12.91 1.95 28.84
N LYS A 208 -12.98 3.26 28.66
CA LYS A 208 -14.24 4.03 28.72
C LYS A 208 -15.19 3.67 27.59
N ILE A 209 -14.65 3.56 26.38
CA ILE A 209 -15.42 3.20 25.17
C ILE A 209 -15.92 1.75 25.28
N ILE A 210 -15.09 0.82 25.73
CA ILE A 210 -15.52 -0.56 25.99
C ILE A 210 -16.65 -0.60 27.00
N GLU A 211 -16.53 0.05 28.14
CA GLU A 211 -17.57 0.09 29.17
C GLU A 211 -18.90 0.66 28.63
N GLN A 212 -18.82 1.72 27.84
CA GLN A 212 -19.99 2.44 27.33
C GLN A 212 -20.71 1.72 26.18
N TYR A 213 -19.97 1.05 25.29
CA TYR A 213 -20.51 0.54 24.03
C TYR A 213 -20.54 -0.99 23.95
N TYR A 214 -19.80 -1.73 24.78
CA TYR A 214 -19.72 -3.20 24.67
C TYR A 214 -21.06 -3.91 24.86
N ASN A 215 -21.96 -3.36 25.66
CA ASN A 215 -23.26 -3.93 25.95
C ASN A 215 -24.34 -3.61 24.90
N GLY A 216 -24.07 -3.70 23.64
CA GLY A 216 -25.07 -3.47 22.58
C GLY A 216 -24.50 -3.34 21.19
N HIS A 217 -23.18 -3.39 21.08
CA HIS A 217 -22.44 -3.23 19.83
C HIS A 217 -21.48 -4.38 19.61
N ASN A 218 -21.20 -4.69 18.34
CA ASN A 218 -20.15 -5.64 17.99
C ASN A 218 -18.75 -5.00 18.14
N GLU A 219 -17.73 -5.83 18.16
CA GLU A 219 -16.33 -5.38 18.34
C GLU A 219 -15.92 -4.33 17.30
N GLN A 220 -16.32 -4.50 16.04
CA GLN A 220 -16.02 -3.57 14.97
C GLN A 220 -16.60 -2.17 15.24
N GLU A 221 -17.84 -2.08 15.70
CA GLU A 221 -18.48 -0.80 16.05
C GLU A 221 -17.75 -0.10 17.20
N VAL A 222 -17.30 -0.87 18.19
CA VAL A 222 -16.51 -0.35 19.31
C VAL A 222 -15.17 0.22 18.82
N LEU A 223 -14.47 -0.48 17.91
CA LEU A 223 -13.19 -0.03 17.35
C LEU A 223 -13.35 1.22 16.49
N VAL A 224 -14.39 1.28 15.66
CA VAL A 224 -14.70 2.48 14.88
C VAL A 224 -14.95 3.67 15.80
N LYS A 225 -15.78 3.49 16.83
CA LYS A 225 -16.09 4.55 17.80
C LYS A 225 -14.86 5.02 18.57
N LEU A 226 -14.02 4.10 18.98
CA LEU A 226 -12.75 4.42 19.65
C LEU A 226 -11.84 5.28 18.77
N GLY A 227 -11.68 4.89 17.51
CA GLY A 227 -10.89 5.66 16.54
C GLY A 227 -11.47 7.06 16.31
N GLU A 228 -12.80 7.21 16.18
CA GLU A 228 -13.46 8.51 16.04
C GLU A 228 -13.22 9.43 17.25
N GLU A 229 -13.29 8.89 18.47
CA GLU A 229 -13.04 9.67 19.68
C GLU A 229 -11.56 10.08 19.82
N ILE A 230 -10.62 9.20 19.44
CA ILE A 230 -9.20 9.56 19.38
C ILE A 230 -9.00 10.74 18.42
N TRP A 231 -9.58 10.67 17.20
CA TRP A 231 -9.47 11.78 16.24
C TRP A 231 -10.16 13.06 16.72
N ASN A 232 -11.23 12.98 17.50
CA ASN A 232 -11.84 14.15 18.13
C ASN A 232 -10.89 14.83 19.15
N GLU A 233 -10.16 14.06 19.93
CA GLU A 233 -9.16 14.60 20.86
C GLU A 233 -7.92 15.15 20.13
N LEU A 234 -7.45 14.44 19.08
CA LEU A 234 -6.34 14.94 18.25
C LEU A 234 -6.72 16.24 17.51
N TYR A 235 -7.99 16.39 17.12
CA TYR A 235 -8.46 17.64 16.54
C TYR A 235 -8.35 18.83 17.51
N LYS A 236 -8.60 18.62 18.80
CA LYS A 236 -8.43 19.67 19.81
C LYS A 236 -6.95 20.05 19.99
N LEU A 237 -6.03 19.11 19.78
CA LEU A 237 -4.59 19.34 19.91
C LEU A 237 -3.97 19.97 18.65
N TYR A 238 -4.39 19.54 17.48
CA TYR A 238 -3.68 19.78 16.22
C TYR A 238 -4.53 20.42 15.12
N GLY A 239 -5.85 20.55 15.33
CA GLY A 239 -6.76 21.11 14.32
C GLY A 239 -6.94 20.22 13.08
N VAL A 240 -6.54 18.96 13.15
CA VAL A 240 -6.63 17.97 12.06
C VAL A 240 -7.50 16.80 12.47
N LYS A 241 -8.49 16.49 11.63
CA LYS A 241 -9.27 15.25 11.74
C LYS A 241 -9.81 14.84 10.37
N PRO A 242 -9.99 13.53 10.13
CA PRO A 242 -10.61 13.07 8.90
C PRO A 242 -12.08 13.47 8.82
N ARG A 243 -12.53 13.82 7.61
CA ARG A 243 -13.94 14.03 7.29
C ARG A 243 -14.55 12.70 6.85
N PHE A 244 -15.70 12.33 7.39
CA PHE A 244 -16.40 11.11 6.97
C PHE A 244 -17.38 11.40 5.82
N GLU A 245 -17.25 10.67 4.73
CA GLU A 245 -18.15 10.67 3.58
C GLU A 245 -18.95 9.37 3.55
N ARG A 246 -20.27 9.48 3.71
CA ARG A 246 -21.17 8.32 3.60
C ARG A 246 -21.33 7.89 2.15
N ARG A 247 -21.44 6.61 1.94
CA ARG A 247 -21.86 6.04 0.65
C ARG A 247 -23.36 6.02 0.50
#